data_1cc31c259c30a9af7a2e6aaa47afba47
#
_entry.id   1cc31c259c30a9af7a2e6aaa47afba47
#
_cell.length_a   1.000
_cell.length_b   1.000
_cell.length_c   1.000
_cell.angle_alpha   90.00
_cell.angle_beta   90.00
_cell.angle_gamma   90.00
#
_symmetry.space_group_name_H-M   'P 1'
#
loop_
_entity.id
_entity.type
_entity.pdbx_description
1 polymer ?
#
loop_
_entity_poly.entity_id
_entity_poly.type
_entity_poly.pdbx_seq_one_letter_code
_entity_poly.pdbx_strand_id
1 'polypeptide(L)'
;KFEELIGKKLTGKVDVKGAAKLVNNALSELVLNANALGGKIDANLKNEKLAANLSALSLKDAFTLAALPNYADAVIDGAVNLSGLDPKNLSGTAKFNVKNGIVNSAVVAKELDKRFPNGTKFDASADVVINGGKAKFDAVANLVSNANKNLIALKNLKGDYELESGSAKADFELGIRELKEIEFLVGRPLYGPLLVIGDATKTGEKLSANVNSRLFNGDLKAVLKDDILNANLKSFTAKGLTDFLGLSHVYDGIGDMTMDYNLVSQKGKFDVIVDEGKLAKTDFTEQVRTFTGRDITSEIYKNSKIKGTINKNLIDFNADMNATRSRVWVTSGKYDMATKAVNVPIKMNYEKTDIDITVTGTSDNPKYTIGSDYLKGKAVKELDRFLDKKFGKDNENGTTGDAKKDAKKDAIKGLIKGLF
;
A
#
# COMPACT_ATOMS: atom_id res chain seq x y z
N LYS A 1 24.77 -37.24 19.22
CA LYS A 1 25.94 -37.38 18.27
C LYS A 1 25.74 -36.59 16.95
N PHE A 2 24.55 -36.58 16.32
CA PHE A 2 24.32 -35.74 15.15
C PHE A 2 24.21 -34.24 15.51
N GLU A 3 23.69 -33.94 16.66
CA GLU A 3 23.58 -32.57 17.23
C GLU A 3 24.98 -31.91 17.41
N GLU A 4 25.96 -32.69 17.83
CA GLU A 4 27.35 -32.23 18.00
C GLU A 4 28.05 -31.95 16.66
N LEU A 5 27.64 -32.65 15.60
CA LEU A 5 28.20 -32.48 14.25
C LEU A 5 27.61 -31.28 13.49
N ILE A 6 26.35 -30.93 13.75
CA ILE A 6 25.61 -29.91 12.98
C ILE A 6 25.36 -28.64 13.81
N GLY A 7 25.65 -28.68 15.12
CA GLY A 7 25.44 -27.56 16.05
C GLY A 7 23.97 -27.19 16.28
N LYS A 8 23.04 -28.03 15.86
CA LYS A 8 21.60 -27.82 16.02
C LYS A 8 20.86 -29.10 16.37
N LYS A 9 19.85 -28.99 17.22
CA LYS A 9 18.96 -30.10 17.55
C LYS A 9 18.01 -30.35 16.40
N LEU A 10 18.15 -31.51 15.71
CA LEU A 10 17.25 -31.94 14.67
C LEU A 10 16.18 -32.83 15.28
N THR A 11 14.90 -32.59 14.90
CA THR A 11 13.77 -33.39 15.35
C THR A 11 13.08 -34.00 14.12
N GLY A 12 12.78 -35.31 14.16
CA GLY A 12 12.09 -35.98 13.05
C GLY A 12 12.55 -37.43 12.88
N LYS A 13 11.80 -38.20 12.10
CA LYS A 13 12.16 -39.56 11.69
C LYS A 13 12.99 -39.52 10.43
N VAL A 14 14.15 -40.16 10.45
CA VAL A 14 15.03 -40.30 9.29
C VAL A 14 15.42 -41.77 9.20
N ASP A 15 15.11 -42.41 8.08
CA ASP A 15 15.60 -43.74 7.73
C ASP A 15 16.65 -43.59 6.65
N VAL A 16 17.86 -43.95 6.94
CA VAL A 16 19.02 -43.77 6.07
C VAL A 16 19.66 -45.11 5.76
N LYS A 17 19.78 -45.40 4.46
CA LYS A 17 20.62 -46.49 3.95
C LYS A 17 21.73 -45.87 3.10
N GLY A 18 22.96 -46.31 3.36
CA GLY A 18 24.07 -45.77 2.59
C GLY A 18 25.38 -46.50 2.86
N ALA A 19 26.34 -46.20 2.04
CA ALA A 19 27.72 -46.64 2.16
C ALA A 19 28.65 -45.44 2.12
N ALA A 20 29.62 -45.38 3.01
CA ALA A 20 30.63 -44.33 3.04
C ALA A 20 32.02 -44.96 2.99
N LYS A 21 32.91 -44.35 2.23
CA LYS A 21 34.33 -44.71 2.15
C LYS A 21 35.16 -43.56 2.65
N LEU A 22 36.01 -43.87 3.59
CA LEU A 22 36.98 -42.95 4.15
C LEU A 22 38.37 -43.26 3.59
N VAL A 23 39.10 -42.24 3.21
CA VAL A 23 40.49 -42.31 2.80
C VAL A 23 41.24 -41.26 3.62
N ASN A 24 42.27 -41.66 4.36
CA ASN A 24 43.04 -40.80 5.28
C ASN A 24 42.14 -39.99 6.23
N ASN A 25 41.16 -40.63 6.84
CA ASN A 25 40.11 -40.03 7.68
C ASN A 25 39.23 -38.95 7.02
N ALA A 26 39.31 -38.75 5.73
CA ALA A 26 38.44 -37.87 4.96
C ALA A 26 37.39 -38.67 4.18
N LEU A 27 36.16 -38.17 4.11
CA LEU A 27 35.07 -38.80 3.38
C LEU A 27 35.37 -38.67 1.87
N SER A 28 35.64 -39.80 1.19
CA SER A 28 35.95 -39.82 -0.24
C SER A 28 34.79 -40.22 -1.13
N GLU A 29 33.95 -41.11 -0.63
CA GLU A 29 32.73 -41.54 -1.32
C GLU A 29 31.60 -41.70 -0.31
N LEU A 30 30.38 -41.29 -0.71
CA LEU A 30 29.13 -41.49 0.05
C LEU A 30 28.02 -41.81 -0.96
N VAL A 31 27.32 -42.88 -0.78
CA VAL A 31 26.04 -43.16 -1.41
C VAL A 31 25.00 -43.18 -0.30
N LEU A 32 24.02 -42.32 -0.40
CA LEU A 32 22.98 -42.13 0.60
C LEU A 32 21.61 -42.22 -0.07
N ASN A 33 20.76 -43.12 0.44
CA ASN A 33 19.33 -43.16 0.13
C ASN A 33 18.59 -42.98 1.45
N ALA A 34 17.92 -41.88 1.61
CA ALA A 34 17.21 -41.55 2.84
C ALA A 34 15.72 -41.32 2.58
N ASN A 35 14.89 -41.92 3.44
CA ASN A 35 13.51 -41.48 3.61
C ASN A 35 13.52 -40.49 4.78
N ALA A 36 13.37 -39.24 4.45
CA ALA A 36 13.41 -38.14 5.39
C ALA A 36 12.44 -37.04 4.98
N LEU A 37 11.97 -36.25 5.93
CA LEU A 37 11.08 -35.13 5.67
C LEU A 37 9.85 -35.53 4.82
N GLY A 38 9.28 -36.70 5.05
CA GLY A 38 8.10 -37.21 4.32
C GLY A 38 8.36 -37.61 2.87
N GLY A 39 9.58 -37.47 2.35
CA GLY A 39 9.97 -37.76 0.98
C GLY A 39 11.26 -38.58 0.89
N LYS A 40 11.96 -38.46 -0.24
CA LYS A 40 13.21 -39.17 -0.51
C LYS A 40 14.34 -38.23 -0.82
N ILE A 41 15.54 -38.57 -0.34
CA ILE A 41 16.81 -37.91 -0.64
C ILE A 41 17.77 -38.99 -1.16
N ASP A 42 18.15 -38.87 -2.42
CA ASP A 42 19.18 -39.72 -3.02
C ASP A 42 20.43 -38.85 -3.25
N ALA A 43 21.52 -39.17 -2.56
CA ALA A 43 22.75 -38.40 -2.66
C ALA A 43 23.96 -39.28 -2.96
N ASN A 44 24.83 -38.79 -3.80
CA ASN A 44 26.10 -39.43 -4.17
C ASN A 44 27.21 -38.39 -4.08
N LEU A 45 28.19 -38.67 -3.23
CA LEU A 45 29.43 -37.92 -3.13
C LEU A 45 30.57 -38.79 -3.67
N LYS A 46 31.33 -38.29 -4.61
CA LYS A 46 32.53 -38.93 -5.11
C LYS A 46 33.54 -37.89 -5.60
N ASN A 47 34.79 -37.99 -5.13
CA ASN A 47 35.86 -37.07 -5.54
C ASN A 47 35.44 -35.61 -5.33
N GLU A 48 34.93 -35.27 -4.14
CA GLU A 48 34.43 -33.95 -3.75
C GLU A 48 33.25 -33.41 -4.60
N LYS A 49 32.64 -34.25 -5.44
CA LYS A 49 31.43 -33.90 -6.21
C LYS A 49 30.22 -34.53 -5.55
N LEU A 50 29.29 -33.71 -5.10
CA LEU A 50 28.01 -34.10 -4.55
C LEU A 50 26.92 -33.94 -5.60
N ALA A 51 26.20 -35.00 -5.88
CA ALA A 51 24.93 -34.97 -6.60
C ALA A 51 23.82 -35.43 -5.67
N ALA A 52 22.77 -34.68 -5.51
CA ALA A 52 21.60 -35.05 -4.69
C ALA A 52 20.31 -34.73 -5.42
N ASN A 53 19.36 -35.67 -5.35
CA ASN A 53 17.99 -35.49 -5.79
C ASN A 53 17.06 -35.51 -4.57
N LEU A 54 16.20 -34.53 -4.52
CA LEU A 54 15.18 -34.35 -3.49
C LEU A 54 13.83 -34.59 -4.11
N SER A 55 13.07 -35.56 -3.61
CA SER A 55 11.79 -35.96 -4.18
C SER A 55 10.69 -35.93 -3.15
N ALA A 56 9.67 -35.15 -3.41
CA ALA A 56 8.46 -35.01 -2.60
C ALA A 56 8.72 -34.72 -1.11
N LEU A 57 9.71 -33.89 -0.81
CA LEU A 57 9.98 -33.48 0.58
C LEU A 57 8.85 -32.62 1.12
N SER A 58 8.47 -32.85 2.38
CA SER A 58 7.47 -32.05 3.08
C SER A 58 8.08 -30.76 3.64
N LEU A 59 7.58 -29.61 3.24
CA LEU A 59 7.99 -28.31 3.80
C LEU A 59 7.66 -28.22 5.31
N LYS A 60 6.53 -28.79 5.74
CA LYS A 60 6.16 -28.89 7.16
C LYS A 60 7.20 -29.64 7.97
N ASP A 61 7.68 -30.78 7.47
CA ASP A 61 8.69 -31.56 8.16
C ASP A 61 10.04 -30.85 8.16
N ALA A 62 10.34 -30.08 7.10
CA ALA A 62 11.52 -29.22 7.06
C ALA A 62 11.46 -28.10 8.11
N PHE A 63 10.30 -27.44 8.31
CA PHE A 63 10.12 -26.49 9.41
C PHE A 63 10.30 -27.16 10.77
N THR A 64 9.72 -28.36 10.97
CA THR A 64 9.87 -29.12 12.20
C THR A 64 11.34 -29.46 12.46
N LEU A 65 12.08 -29.91 11.44
CA LEU A 65 13.51 -30.20 11.54
C LEU A 65 14.32 -28.96 11.94
N ALA A 66 13.96 -27.80 11.40
CA ALA A 66 14.62 -26.53 11.70
C ALA A 66 14.16 -25.88 13.02
N ALA A 67 13.28 -26.54 13.79
CA ALA A 67 12.64 -26.00 15.00
C ALA A 67 11.90 -24.66 14.74
N LEU A 68 11.33 -24.50 13.54
CA LEU A 68 10.53 -23.36 13.15
C LEU A 68 9.02 -23.68 13.23
N PRO A 69 8.17 -22.67 13.45
CA PRO A 69 6.73 -22.84 13.34
C PRO A 69 6.32 -23.32 11.93
N ASN A 70 5.31 -24.15 11.85
CA ASN A 70 4.81 -24.64 10.57
C ASN A 70 4.00 -23.56 9.83
N TYR A 71 4.67 -22.63 9.16
CA TYR A 71 4.05 -21.54 8.42
C TYR A 71 3.26 -21.98 7.19
N ALA A 72 3.60 -23.16 6.62
CA ALA A 72 2.98 -23.63 5.41
C ALA A 72 3.22 -25.13 5.20
N ASP A 73 2.34 -25.78 4.47
CA ASP A 73 2.49 -27.13 3.94
C ASP A 73 2.75 -27.04 2.43
N ALA A 74 3.74 -27.78 1.94
CA ALA A 74 4.05 -27.89 0.52
C ALA A 74 4.90 -29.11 0.23
N VAL A 75 4.99 -29.46 -1.05
CA VAL A 75 5.90 -30.50 -1.56
C VAL A 75 7.08 -29.80 -2.23
N ILE A 76 8.29 -30.23 -1.88
CA ILE A 76 9.54 -29.72 -2.44
C ILE A 76 10.21 -30.82 -3.26
N ASP A 77 10.45 -30.54 -4.53
CA ASP A 77 11.33 -31.31 -5.39
C ASP A 77 12.61 -30.49 -5.66
N GLY A 78 13.75 -31.15 -5.84
CA GLY A 78 14.98 -30.43 -6.13
C GLY A 78 16.11 -31.31 -6.63
N ALA A 79 17.11 -30.68 -7.20
CA ALA A 79 18.38 -31.30 -7.59
C ALA A 79 19.53 -30.39 -7.20
N VAL A 80 20.56 -30.97 -6.61
CA VAL A 80 21.76 -30.25 -6.15
C VAL A 80 22.98 -30.96 -6.71
N ASN A 81 23.85 -30.21 -7.40
CA ASN A 81 25.12 -30.71 -7.94
C ASN A 81 26.22 -29.75 -7.48
N LEU A 82 27.06 -30.15 -6.58
CA LEU A 82 28.13 -29.33 -6.01
C LEU A 82 29.49 -29.96 -6.23
N SER A 83 30.51 -29.13 -6.33
CA SER A 83 31.91 -29.52 -6.33
C SER A 83 32.69 -28.64 -5.36
N GLY A 84 33.64 -29.29 -4.63
CA GLY A 84 34.26 -28.66 -3.48
C GLY A 84 33.30 -28.59 -2.28
N LEU A 85 33.72 -29.14 -1.13
CA LEU A 85 32.88 -29.13 0.08
C LEU A 85 33.22 -27.97 1.02
N ASP A 86 34.31 -27.27 0.76
CA ASP A 86 34.66 -26.04 1.49
C ASP A 86 33.79 -24.88 0.99
N PRO A 87 33.09 -24.16 1.85
CA PRO A 87 32.26 -23.02 1.49
C PRO A 87 32.95 -21.99 0.62
N LYS A 88 34.26 -21.78 0.78
CA LYS A 88 35.05 -20.81 -0.02
C LYS A 88 35.30 -21.28 -1.46
N ASN A 89 35.35 -22.60 -1.67
CA ASN A 89 35.61 -23.23 -2.98
C ASN A 89 34.38 -23.93 -3.54
N LEU A 90 33.23 -23.82 -2.86
CA LEU A 90 31.98 -24.44 -3.27
C LEU A 90 31.54 -23.91 -4.64
N SER A 91 31.29 -24.85 -5.56
CA SER A 91 30.80 -24.53 -6.91
C SER A 91 29.71 -25.52 -7.30
N GLY A 92 28.79 -25.11 -8.16
CA GLY A 92 27.77 -26.01 -8.67
C GLY A 92 26.43 -25.35 -8.92
N THR A 93 25.39 -26.21 -8.95
CA THR A 93 24.01 -25.76 -9.22
C THR A 93 23.04 -26.39 -8.23
N ALA A 94 21.97 -25.68 -7.92
CA ALA A 94 20.82 -26.21 -7.22
C ALA A 94 19.54 -25.72 -7.89
N LYS A 95 18.55 -26.61 -7.99
CA LYS A 95 17.21 -26.29 -8.49
C LYS A 95 16.18 -26.76 -7.49
N PHE A 96 15.22 -25.90 -7.21
CA PHE A 96 14.12 -26.21 -6.28
C PHE A 96 12.80 -25.85 -6.93
N ASN A 97 11.80 -26.67 -6.65
CA ASN A 97 10.43 -26.47 -7.08
C ASN A 97 9.50 -26.79 -5.92
N VAL A 98 8.70 -25.83 -5.51
CA VAL A 98 7.71 -25.92 -4.44
C VAL A 98 6.34 -25.96 -5.07
N LYS A 99 5.59 -27.02 -4.82
CA LYS A 99 4.28 -27.26 -5.40
C LYS A 99 3.23 -27.50 -4.32
N ASN A 100 1.97 -27.25 -4.68
CA ASN A 100 0.81 -27.50 -3.83
C ASN A 100 0.95 -26.84 -2.45
N GLY A 101 1.61 -25.68 -2.39
CA GLY A 101 1.80 -24.95 -1.15
C GLY A 101 0.47 -24.44 -0.61
N ILE A 102 0.25 -24.60 0.69
CA ILE A 102 -0.89 -24.05 1.42
C ILE A 102 -0.37 -23.31 2.64
N VAL A 103 -0.75 -22.06 2.78
CA VAL A 103 -0.37 -21.23 3.94
C VAL A 103 -1.12 -21.71 5.19
N ASN A 104 -0.41 -21.94 6.27
CA ASN A 104 -1.01 -22.20 7.58
C ASN A 104 -1.45 -20.89 8.23
N SER A 105 -2.64 -20.44 7.87
CA SER A 105 -3.17 -19.13 8.27
C SER A 105 -3.21 -18.93 9.79
N ALA A 106 -3.44 -19.98 10.57
CA ALA A 106 -3.49 -19.91 12.02
C ALA A 106 -2.09 -19.64 12.62
N VAL A 107 -1.08 -20.34 12.12
CA VAL A 107 0.31 -20.15 12.57
C VAL A 107 0.83 -18.78 12.14
N VAL A 108 0.59 -18.39 10.90
CA VAL A 108 1.01 -17.07 10.38
C VAL A 108 0.34 -15.94 11.16
N ALA A 109 -0.95 -16.08 11.50
CA ALA A 109 -1.66 -15.08 12.32
C ALA A 109 -1.05 -14.95 13.71
N LYS A 110 -0.69 -16.08 14.34
CA LYS A 110 -0.09 -16.09 15.68
C LYS A 110 1.33 -15.53 15.72
N GLU A 111 2.17 -15.92 14.75
CA GLU A 111 3.61 -15.63 14.79
C GLU A 111 3.98 -14.32 14.08
N LEU A 112 3.20 -13.91 13.07
CA LEU A 112 3.51 -12.74 12.22
C LEU A 112 2.43 -11.64 12.25
N ASP A 113 1.35 -11.83 13.02
CA ASP A 113 0.18 -10.92 13.06
C ASP A 113 -0.41 -10.61 11.66
N LYS A 114 -0.41 -11.61 10.78
CA LYS A 114 -0.96 -11.53 9.42
C LYS A 114 -2.03 -12.59 9.21
N ARG A 115 -3.26 -12.16 8.95
CA ARG A 115 -4.43 -13.05 8.81
C ARG A 115 -4.68 -13.45 7.37
N PHE A 116 -3.91 -14.40 6.87
CA PHE A 116 -4.16 -14.97 5.54
C PHE A 116 -5.54 -15.64 5.47
N PRO A 117 -6.29 -15.47 4.37
CA PRO A 117 -7.50 -16.25 4.12
C PRO A 117 -7.20 -17.76 4.14
N ASN A 118 -8.12 -18.53 4.69
CA ASN A 118 -7.98 -19.99 4.71
C ASN A 118 -7.91 -20.54 3.28
N GLY A 119 -7.01 -21.51 3.08
CA GLY A 119 -6.79 -22.10 1.77
C GLY A 119 -6.00 -21.23 0.79
N THR A 120 -5.31 -20.19 1.27
CA THR A 120 -4.34 -19.45 0.45
C THR A 120 -3.22 -20.40 0.04
N LYS A 121 -2.98 -20.48 -1.27
CA LYS A 121 -2.01 -21.38 -1.91
C LYS A 121 -0.79 -20.61 -2.38
N PHE A 122 0.31 -21.32 -2.58
CA PHE A 122 1.50 -20.77 -3.22
C PHE A 122 2.26 -21.83 -4.01
N ASP A 123 3.01 -21.38 -4.98
CA ASP A 123 4.04 -22.12 -5.69
C ASP A 123 5.28 -21.27 -5.84
N ALA A 124 6.44 -21.90 -5.95
CA ALA A 124 7.70 -21.21 -6.15
C ALA A 124 8.70 -22.13 -6.86
N SER A 125 9.62 -21.52 -7.60
CA SER A 125 10.81 -22.22 -8.09
C SER A 125 12.03 -21.33 -8.00
N ALA A 126 13.22 -21.96 -7.87
CA ALA A 126 14.47 -21.25 -7.81
C ALA A 126 15.56 -22.08 -8.49
N ASP A 127 16.34 -21.43 -9.35
CA ASP A 127 17.59 -21.92 -9.91
C ASP A 127 18.76 -21.16 -9.27
N VAL A 128 19.76 -21.91 -8.78
CA VAL A 128 20.92 -21.33 -8.10
C VAL A 128 22.19 -21.85 -8.75
N VAL A 129 23.13 -20.95 -9.01
CA VAL A 129 24.50 -21.28 -9.47
C VAL A 129 25.47 -20.75 -8.44
N ILE A 130 26.31 -21.64 -7.91
CA ILE A 130 27.30 -21.31 -6.89
C ILE A 130 28.70 -21.35 -7.52
N ASN A 131 29.52 -20.34 -7.22
CA ASN A 131 30.90 -20.27 -7.67
C ASN A 131 31.76 -19.50 -6.64
N GLY A 132 32.68 -20.21 -5.96
CA GLY A 132 33.64 -19.62 -5.03
C GLY A 132 32.98 -18.85 -3.88
N GLY A 133 31.99 -19.45 -3.20
CA GLY A 133 31.33 -18.81 -2.07
C GLY A 133 30.28 -17.74 -2.43
N LYS A 134 30.04 -17.53 -3.73
CA LYS A 134 28.97 -16.65 -4.25
C LYS A 134 27.91 -17.46 -4.95
N ALA A 135 26.66 -17.19 -4.67
CA ALA A 135 25.51 -17.81 -5.31
C ALA A 135 24.75 -16.79 -6.16
N LYS A 136 24.53 -17.11 -7.42
CA LYS A 136 23.55 -16.41 -8.28
C LYS A 136 22.25 -17.16 -8.24
N PHE A 137 21.15 -16.46 -8.09
CA PHE A 137 19.83 -17.07 -8.07
C PHE A 137 18.86 -16.43 -9.06
N ASP A 138 17.94 -17.24 -9.55
CA ASP A 138 16.81 -16.83 -10.37
C ASP A 138 15.58 -17.53 -9.79
N ALA A 139 14.58 -16.76 -9.29
CA ALA A 139 13.44 -17.30 -8.61
C ALA A 139 12.13 -16.63 -9.06
N VAL A 140 11.07 -17.41 -9.02
CA VAL A 140 9.70 -16.95 -9.22
C VAL A 140 8.81 -17.54 -8.13
N ALA A 141 7.75 -16.82 -7.77
CA ALA A 141 6.76 -17.31 -6.81
C ALA A 141 5.39 -16.70 -7.07
N ASN A 142 4.35 -17.44 -6.76
CA ASN A 142 2.98 -16.96 -6.83
C ASN A 142 2.26 -17.23 -5.52
N LEU A 143 1.46 -16.24 -5.09
CA LEU A 143 0.48 -16.39 -4.03
C LEU A 143 -0.91 -16.42 -4.66
N VAL A 144 -1.69 -17.44 -4.36
CA VAL A 144 -2.95 -17.75 -5.04
C VAL A 144 -4.06 -17.90 -4.01
N SER A 145 -5.24 -17.36 -4.27
CA SER A 145 -6.40 -17.55 -3.40
C SER A 145 -6.92 -18.99 -3.43
N ASN A 146 -7.76 -19.34 -2.48
CA ASN A 146 -8.47 -20.64 -2.49
C ASN A 146 -9.33 -20.86 -3.75
N ALA A 147 -9.81 -19.79 -4.38
CA ALA A 147 -10.53 -19.79 -5.65
C ALA A 147 -9.59 -19.81 -6.88
N ASN A 148 -8.30 -20.14 -6.70
CA ASN A 148 -7.26 -20.18 -7.73
C ASN A 148 -7.04 -18.85 -8.48
N LYS A 149 -7.34 -17.71 -7.84
CA LYS A 149 -6.99 -16.41 -8.38
C LYS A 149 -5.57 -16.03 -7.96
N ASN A 150 -4.76 -15.61 -8.90
CA ASN A 150 -3.42 -15.10 -8.62
C ASN A 150 -3.52 -13.76 -7.87
N LEU A 151 -3.03 -13.73 -6.65
CA LEU A 151 -3.04 -12.54 -5.77
C LEU A 151 -1.77 -11.72 -5.97
N ILE A 152 -0.62 -12.39 -5.86
CA ILE A 152 0.72 -11.79 -5.99
C ILE A 152 1.55 -12.71 -6.88
N ALA A 153 2.26 -12.13 -7.85
CA ALA A 153 3.25 -12.83 -8.66
C ALA A 153 4.61 -12.14 -8.51
N LEU A 154 5.57 -12.85 -7.93
CA LEU A 154 6.98 -12.53 -8.05
C LEU A 154 7.47 -13.12 -9.37
N LYS A 155 7.42 -12.32 -10.45
CA LYS A 155 7.68 -12.78 -11.81
C LYS A 155 9.17 -12.91 -12.09
N ASN A 156 9.99 -12.15 -11.37
CA ASN A 156 11.42 -12.14 -11.50
C ASN A 156 12.05 -11.76 -10.17
N LEU A 157 12.98 -12.58 -9.69
CA LEU A 157 13.85 -12.27 -8.58
C LEU A 157 15.22 -12.84 -8.93
N LYS A 158 16.11 -12.00 -9.44
CA LYS A 158 17.47 -12.40 -9.87
C LYS A 158 18.51 -11.64 -9.08
N GLY A 159 19.49 -12.35 -8.59
CA GLY A 159 20.50 -11.68 -7.79
C GLY A 159 21.69 -12.53 -7.43
N ASP A 160 22.50 -11.93 -6.58
CA ASP A 160 23.71 -12.50 -6.02
C ASP A 160 23.57 -12.58 -4.48
N TYR A 161 24.09 -13.65 -3.91
CA TYR A 161 24.18 -13.88 -2.47
C TYR A 161 25.61 -14.29 -2.10
N GLU A 162 26.21 -13.66 -1.11
CA GLU A 162 27.51 -14.03 -0.57
C GLU A 162 27.32 -14.93 0.64
N LEU A 163 27.80 -16.18 0.55
CA LEU A 163 27.62 -17.19 1.56
C LEU A 163 28.30 -16.84 2.90
N GLU A 164 29.45 -16.17 2.85
CA GLU A 164 30.23 -15.82 4.05
C GLU A 164 29.63 -14.62 4.79
N SER A 165 29.28 -13.55 4.09
CA SER A 165 28.76 -12.31 4.68
C SER A 165 27.23 -12.31 4.90
N GLY A 166 26.51 -13.22 4.22
CA GLY A 166 25.05 -13.20 4.17
C GLY A 166 24.46 -11.99 3.44
N SER A 167 25.31 -11.28 2.65
CA SER A 167 24.87 -10.13 1.86
C SER A 167 24.18 -10.58 0.58
N ALA A 168 23.12 -9.87 0.20
CA ALA A 168 22.37 -10.14 -1.02
C ALA A 168 22.12 -8.87 -1.81
N LYS A 169 22.12 -9.00 -3.15
CA LYS A 169 21.61 -7.99 -4.06
C LYS A 169 20.72 -8.67 -5.09
N ALA A 170 19.55 -8.11 -5.35
CA ALA A 170 18.62 -8.70 -6.31
C ALA A 170 17.81 -7.63 -7.04
N ASP A 171 17.54 -7.89 -8.31
CA ASP A 171 16.50 -7.22 -9.09
C ASP A 171 15.20 -8.00 -8.95
N PHE A 172 14.07 -7.30 -8.90
CA PHE A 172 12.76 -7.94 -8.75
C PHE A 172 11.67 -7.29 -9.59
N GLU A 173 10.71 -8.13 -9.99
CA GLU A 173 9.43 -7.69 -10.56
C GLU A 173 8.30 -8.37 -9.80
N LEU A 174 7.47 -7.56 -9.11
CA LEU A 174 6.34 -8.00 -8.33
C LEU A 174 5.04 -7.45 -8.94
N GLY A 175 4.14 -8.34 -9.32
CA GLY A 175 2.81 -7.97 -9.81
C GLY A 175 1.72 -8.32 -8.81
N ILE A 176 0.82 -7.38 -8.56
CA ILE A 176 -0.40 -7.55 -7.78
C ILE A 176 -1.56 -7.20 -8.70
N ARG A 177 -2.50 -8.13 -8.87
CA ARG A 177 -3.63 -7.91 -9.79
C ARG A 177 -4.67 -6.96 -9.24
N GLU A 178 -4.97 -7.11 -7.94
CA GLU A 178 -5.97 -6.32 -7.24
C GLU A 178 -5.57 -6.19 -5.76
N LEU A 179 -5.22 -4.98 -5.35
CA LEU A 179 -4.74 -4.70 -4.00
C LEU A 179 -5.79 -5.01 -2.92
N LYS A 180 -7.08 -4.85 -3.23
CA LYS A 180 -8.17 -5.19 -2.31
C LYS A 180 -8.17 -6.66 -1.91
N GLU A 181 -7.75 -7.56 -2.80
CA GLU A 181 -7.66 -8.99 -2.53
C GLU A 181 -6.53 -9.35 -1.55
N ILE A 182 -5.56 -8.44 -1.34
CA ILE A 182 -4.45 -8.60 -0.37
C ILE A 182 -4.52 -7.63 0.80
N GLU A 183 -5.70 -7.10 1.11
CA GLU A 183 -5.93 -6.20 2.27
C GLU A 183 -5.38 -6.79 3.57
N PHE A 184 -5.43 -8.12 3.74
CA PHE A 184 -4.88 -8.83 4.90
C PHE A 184 -3.36 -8.67 5.07
N LEU A 185 -2.61 -8.36 4.02
CA LEU A 185 -1.18 -8.05 4.06
C LEU A 185 -0.94 -6.56 4.29
N VAL A 186 -1.69 -5.72 3.58
CA VAL A 186 -1.52 -4.26 3.58
C VAL A 186 -2.12 -3.62 4.84
N GLY A 187 -3.12 -4.27 5.45
CA GLY A 187 -3.81 -3.80 6.66
C GLY A 187 -4.84 -2.71 6.41
N ARG A 188 -5.11 -2.38 5.14
CA ARG A 188 -6.12 -1.39 4.73
C ARG A 188 -6.63 -1.71 3.32
N PRO A 189 -7.85 -1.33 2.96
CA PRO A 189 -8.35 -1.48 1.61
C PRO A 189 -7.66 -0.48 0.67
N LEU A 190 -6.93 -1.01 -0.31
CA LEU A 190 -6.42 -0.28 -1.46
C LEU A 190 -6.96 -0.95 -2.71
N TYR A 191 -7.11 -0.23 -3.81
CA TYR A 191 -7.78 -0.73 -5.01
C TYR A 191 -6.90 -0.64 -6.25
N GLY A 192 -7.17 -1.53 -7.20
CA GLY A 192 -6.50 -1.59 -8.47
C GLY A 192 -5.22 -2.44 -8.49
N PRO A 193 -4.63 -2.60 -9.67
CA PRO A 193 -3.42 -3.37 -9.85
C PRO A 193 -2.18 -2.58 -9.42
N LEU A 194 -1.12 -3.31 -9.05
CA LEU A 194 0.19 -2.73 -8.77
C LEU A 194 1.28 -3.59 -9.41
N LEU A 195 2.15 -2.96 -10.19
CA LEU A 195 3.38 -3.54 -10.69
C LEU A 195 4.56 -2.79 -10.07
N VAL A 196 5.44 -3.51 -9.38
CA VAL A 196 6.63 -2.96 -8.74
C VAL A 196 7.86 -3.58 -9.37
N ILE A 197 8.73 -2.75 -9.92
CA ILE A 197 10.01 -3.16 -10.50
C ILE A 197 11.10 -2.43 -9.73
N GLY A 198 12.14 -3.13 -9.34
CA GLY A 198 13.21 -2.51 -8.56
C GLY A 198 14.41 -3.40 -8.32
N ASP A 199 15.29 -2.87 -7.51
CA ASP A 199 16.42 -3.61 -6.95
C ASP A 199 16.41 -3.49 -5.41
N ALA A 200 16.97 -4.50 -4.75
CA ALA A 200 17.10 -4.52 -3.31
C ALA A 200 18.49 -5.02 -2.91
N THR A 201 19.01 -4.49 -1.82
CA THR A 201 20.30 -4.92 -1.24
C THR A 201 20.09 -5.17 0.26
N LYS A 202 20.55 -6.32 0.73
CA LYS A 202 20.57 -6.68 2.15
C LYS A 202 22.03 -6.84 2.60
N THR A 203 22.39 -6.18 3.70
CA THR A 203 23.73 -6.32 4.34
C THR A 203 23.50 -6.40 5.85
N GLY A 204 23.71 -7.58 6.42
CA GLY A 204 23.30 -7.87 7.80
C GLY A 204 21.79 -7.68 7.97
N GLU A 205 21.38 -6.88 8.95
CA GLU A 205 19.98 -6.55 9.21
C GLU A 205 19.44 -5.38 8.34
N LYS A 206 20.32 -4.68 7.61
CA LYS A 206 19.94 -3.51 6.81
C LYS A 206 19.40 -3.91 5.46
N LEU A 207 18.23 -3.40 5.11
CA LEU A 207 17.59 -3.56 3.81
C LEU A 207 17.47 -2.19 3.15
N SER A 208 17.91 -2.09 1.89
CA SER A 208 17.62 -0.96 1.02
C SER A 208 17.02 -1.45 -0.28
N ALA A 209 16.11 -0.66 -0.86
CA ALA A 209 15.50 -0.98 -2.15
C ALA A 209 15.23 0.29 -2.95
N ASN A 210 15.38 0.20 -4.27
CA ASN A 210 14.95 1.21 -5.21
C ASN A 210 13.79 0.64 -6.04
N VAL A 211 12.75 1.43 -6.19
CA VAL A 211 11.54 1.05 -6.93
C VAL A 211 11.32 2.04 -8.06
N ASN A 212 11.07 1.52 -9.26
CA ASN A 212 10.58 2.26 -10.40
C ASN A 212 9.30 1.59 -10.89
N SER A 213 8.22 2.33 -10.98
CA SER A 213 6.92 1.78 -11.35
C SER A 213 6.04 2.83 -12.02
N ARG A 214 4.93 2.41 -12.60
CA ARG A 214 3.85 3.30 -13.00
C ARG A 214 2.69 3.17 -12.04
N LEU A 215 2.25 4.29 -11.50
CA LEU A 215 1.13 4.33 -10.56
C LEU A 215 0.23 5.52 -10.89
N PHE A 216 -1.09 5.30 -10.97
CA PHE A 216 -2.08 6.35 -11.29
C PHE A 216 -1.81 7.07 -12.62
N ASN A 217 -1.31 6.34 -13.61
CA ASN A 217 -0.80 6.83 -14.90
C ASN A 217 0.49 7.68 -14.84
N GLY A 218 1.03 7.91 -13.64
CA GLY A 218 2.28 8.63 -13.42
C GLY A 218 3.48 7.71 -13.21
N ASP A 219 4.66 8.31 -13.13
CA ASP A 219 5.93 7.63 -12.91
C ASP A 219 6.32 7.69 -11.43
N LEU A 220 6.36 6.53 -10.77
CA LEU A 220 6.78 6.38 -9.38
C LEU A 220 8.26 6.02 -9.30
N LYS A 221 9.00 6.80 -8.52
CA LYS A 221 10.33 6.44 -8.01
C LYS A 221 10.29 6.43 -6.49
N ALA A 222 10.70 5.32 -5.88
CA ALA A 222 10.75 5.22 -4.44
C ALA A 222 12.05 4.57 -3.97
N VAL A 223 12.53 5.01 -2.83
CA VAL A 223 13.74 4.49 -2.18
C VAL A 223 13.37 4.10 -0.76
N LEU A 224 13.61 2.85 -0.41
CA LEU A 224 13.54 2.35 0.95
C LEU A 224 14.96 2.28 1.52
N LYS A 225 15.17 2.87 2.67
CA LYS A 225 16.43 2.76 3.42
C LYS A 225 16.14 2.85 4.91
N ASP A 226 16.63 1.89 5.67
CA ASP A 226 16.49 1.85 7.12
C ASP A 226 15.03 2.14 7.58
N ASP A 227 14.07 1.41 7.00
CA ASP A 227 12.61 1.52 7.23
C ASP A 227 11.96 2.84 6.77
N ILE A 228 12.71 3.75 6.19
CA ILE A 228 12.19 5.00 5.64
C ILE A 228 12.00 4.86 4.13
N LEU A 229 10.75 5.00 3.70
CA LEU A 229 10.35 5.05 2.31
C LEU A 229 10.24 6.51 1.87
N ASN A 230 11.07 6.92 0.90
CA ASN A 230 10.94 8.18 0.20
C ASN A 230 10.37 7.91 -1.18
N ALA A 231 9.24 8.51 -1.52
CA ALA A 231 8.58 8.31 -2.79
C ALA A 231 8.36 9.63 -3.53
N ASN A 232 8.54 9.59 -4.83
CA ASN A 232 8.28 10.69 -5.75
C ASN A 232 7.44 10.14 -6.91
N LEU A 233 6.24 10.65 -7.05
CA LEU A 233 5.30 10.27 -8.10
C LEU A 233 5.05 11.47 -9.00
N LYS A 234 5.38 11.35 -10.26
CA LYS A 234 5.28 12.43 -11.26
C LYS A 234 4.14 12.19 -12.22
N SER A 235 3.46 13.28 -12.59
CA SER A 235 2.41 13.30 -13.62
C SER A 235 1.28 12.30 -13.37
N PHE A 236 0.93 12.06 -12.11
CA PHE A 236 -0.18 11.16 -11.76
C PHE A 236 -1.55 11.82 -11.98
N THR A 237 -2.57 11.02 -12.24
CA THR A 237 -3.96 11.53 -12.33
C THR A 237 -4.60 11.55 -10.94
N ALA A 238 -5.23 12.67 -10.57
CA ALA A 238 -5.94 12.80 -9.29
C ALA A 238 -7.04 11.74 -9.13
N LYS A 239 -7.73 11.41 -10.24
CA LYS A 239 -8.71 10.30 -10.26
C LYS A 239 -8.07 8.96 -9.90
N GLY A 240 -6.91 8.63 -10.47
CA GLY A 240 -6.21 7.38 -10.15
C GLY A 240 -5.85 7.26 -8.68
N LEU A 241 -5.45 8.36 -8.03
CA LEU A 241 -5.17 8.39 -6.60
C LEU A 241 -6.45 8.18 -5.76
N THR A 242 -7.56 8.83 -6.11
CA THR A 242 -8.83 8.65 -5.39
C THR A 242 -9.39 7.24 -5.58
N ASP A 243 -9.33 6.69 -6.79
CA ASP A 243 -9.73 5.31 -7.08
C ASP A 243 -8.92 4.29 -6.24
N PHE A 244 -7.60 4.49 -6.14
CA PHE A 244 -6.71 3.65 -5.34
C PHE A 244 -7.05 3.67 -3.85
N LEU A 245 -7.43 4.82 -3.32
CA LEU A 245 -7.83 4.98 -1.93
C LEU A 245 -9.30 4.58 -1.68
N GLY A 246 -10.06 4.24 -2.73
CA GLY A 246 -11.49 3.96 -2.64
C GLY A 246 -12.31 5.18 -2.25
N LEU A 247 -11.86 6.37 -2.63
CA LEU A 247 -12.54 7.63 -2.38
C LEU A 247 -13.38 8.04 -3.59
N SER A 248 -14.44 8.80 -3.32
CA SER A 248 -15.22 9.43 -4.39
C SER A 248 -14.34 10.35 -5.23
N HIS A 249 -14.55 10.35 -6.52
CA HIS A 249 -13.84 11.22 -7.45
C HIS A 249 -14.32 12.68 -7.27
N VAL A 250 -13.46 13.51 -6.69
CA VAL A 250 -13.78 14.90 -6.34
C VAL A 250 -12.99 15.94 -7.12
N TYR A 251 -11.91 15.53 -7.78
CA TYR A 251 -11.01 16.45 -8.48
C TYR A 251 -10.34 15.80 -9.68
N ASP A 252 -10.37 16.48 -10.82
CA ASP A 252 -9.66 16.13 -12.05
C ASP A 252 -8.40 16.97 -12.18
N GLY A 253 -7.30 16.33 -12.55
CA GLY A 253 -6.04 17.02 -12.81
C GLY A 253 -4.87 16.06 -12.85
N ILE A 254 -3.74 16.57 -13.34
CA ILE A 254 -2.45 15.88 -13.33
C ILE A 254 -1.55 16.58 -12.32
N GLY A 255 -0.90 15.81 -11.49
CA GLY A 255 -0.08 16.37 -10.42
C GLY A 255 1.16 15.57 -10.09
N ASP A 256 1.94 16.11 -9.19
CA ASP A 256 3.15 15.54 -8.62
C ASP A 256 2.95 15.33 -7.12
N MET A 257 3.49 14.23 -6.58
CA MET A 257 3.44 13.94 -5.16
C MET A 257 4.82 13.52 -4.65
N THR A 258 5.18 14.02 -3.48
CA THR A 258 6.30 13.50 -2.68
C THR A 258 5.77 12.95 -1.37
N MET A 259 6.39 11.88 -0.88
CA MET A 259 6.02 11.24 0.37
C MET A 259 7.26 10.72 1.10
N ASP A 260 7.35 10.97 2.40
CA ASP A 260 8.27 10.31 3.32
C ASP A 260 7.44 9.49 4.31
N TYR A 261 7.74 8.21 4.45
CA TYR A 261 6.97 7.31 5.30
C TYR A 261 7.88 6.31 6.02
N ASN A 262 7.73 6.19 7.32
CA ASN A 262 8.42 5.18 8.12
C ASN A 262 7.53 3.94 8.28
N LEU A 263 8.00 2.79 7.78
CA LEU A 263 7.25 1.53 7.75
C LEU A 263 6.99 0.94 9.14
N VAL A 264 7.90 1.14 10.10
CA VAL A 264 7.77 0.61 11.46
C VAL A 264 6.82 1.45 12.30
N SER A 265 7.05 2.76 12.37
CA SER A 265 6.18 3.67 13.14
C SER A 265 4.85 3.96 12.45
N GLN A 266 4.73 3.64 11.15
CA GLN A 266 3.58 3.95 10.29
C GLN A 266 3.24 5.44 10.28
N LYS A 267 4.27 6.29 10.32
CA LYS A 267 4.16 7.75 10.26
C LYS A 267 4.78 8.28 9.01
N GLY A 268 4.18 9.33 8.45
CA GLY A 268 4.70 9.96 7.25
C GLY A 268 4.15 11.35 7.01
N LYS A 269 4.67 11.97 5.96
CA LYS A 269 4.20 13.25 5.43
C LYS A 269 4.14 13.16 3.92
N PHE A 270 3.27 13.94 3.32
CA PHE A 270 3.15 14.05 1.87
C PHE A 270 2.85 15.48 1.44
N ASP A 271 3.32 15.79 0.25
CA ASP A 271 3.02 17.02 -0.48
C ASP A 271 2.52 16.66 -1.87
N VAL A 272 1.39 17.25 -2.29
CA VAL A 272 0.79 17.07 -3.61
C VAL A 272 0.64 18.45 -4.25
N ILE A 273 1.01 18.56 -5.52
CA ILE A 273 0.80 19.74 -6.35
C ILE A 273 0.09 19.31 -7.61
N VAL A 274 -1.03 19.94 -7.94
CA VAL A 274 -1.73 19.76 -9.22
C VAL A 274 -1.68 21.10 -9.96
N ASP A 275 -1.03 21.12 -11.11
CA ASP A 275 -0.76 22.36 -11.85
C ASP A 275 -2.03 23.01 -12.37
N GLU A 276 -2.87 22.22 -13.01
CA GLU A 276 -4.21 22.61 -13.48
C GLU A 276 -5.21 21.49 -13.18
N GLY A 277 -6.36 21.87 -12.60
CA GLY A 277 -7.40 20.90 -12.30
C GLY A 277 -8.78 21.53 -12.18
N LYS A 278 -9.78 20.65 -12.07
CA LYS A 278 -11.19 21.02 -11.93
C LYS A 278 -11.84 20.20 -10.84
N LEU A 279 -12.77 20.79 -10.11
CA LEU A 279 -13.66 20.06 -9.23
C LEU A 279 -14.59 19.19 -10.09
N ALA A 280 -14.72 17.91 -9.75
CA ALA A 280 -15.65 17.01 -10.39
C ALA A 280 -17.10 17.33 -9.96
N LYS A 281 -18.07 16.91 -10.76
CA LYS A 281 -19.49 16.98 -10.38
C LYS A 281 -19.77 15.96 -9.30
N THR A 282 -20.11 16.43 -8.11
CA THR A 282 -20.41 15.64 -6.91
C THR A 282 -21.59 16.27 -6.17
N ASP A 283 -22.13 15.55 -5.20
CA ASP A 283 -23.16 16.12 -4.30
C ASP A 283 -22.66 17.41 -3.61
N PHE A 284 -21.39 17.48 -3.30
CA PHE A 284 -20.76 18.70 -2.77
C PHE A 284 -20.91 19.88 -3.75
N THR A 285 -20.48 19.71 -4.99
CA THR A 285 -20.53 20.80 -6.00
C THR A 285 -21.96 21.18 -6.38
N GLU A 286 -22.88 20.21 -6.41
CA GLU A 286 -24.31 20.47 -6.62
C GLU A 286 -24.96 21.21 -5.44
N GLN A 287 -24.59 20.90 -4.20
CA GLN A 287 -25.06 21.66 -3.05
C GLN A 287 -24.52 23.09 -3.07
N VAL A 288 -23.23 23.28 -3.36
CA VAL A 288 -22.66 24.61 -3.56
C VAL A 288 -23.46 25.38 -4.63
N ARG A 289 -23.75 24.75 -5.77
CA ARG A 289 -24.56 25.36 -6.84
C ARG A 289 -25.97 25.72 -6.37
N THR A 290 -26.62 24.83 -5.66
CA THR A 290 -27.97 25.06 -5.14
C THR A 290 -28.03 26.24 -4.17
N PHE A 291 -27.07 26.33 -3.25
CA PHE A 291 -27.05 27.41 -2.25
C PHE A 291 -26.55 28.73 -2.77
N THR A 292 -25.58 28.71 -3.69
CA THR A 292 -24.91 29.94 -4.17
C THR A 292 -25.40 30.43 -5.51
N GLY A 293 -26.03 29.53 -6.32
CA GLY A 293 -26.32 29.77 -7.71
C GLY A 293 -25.07 29.75 -8.61
N ARG A 294 -23.94 29.20 -8.11
CA ARG A 294 -22.64 29.24 -8.79
C ARG A 294 -22.15 27.82 -9.10
N ASP A 295 -21.69 27.62 -10.32
CA ASP A 295 -21.08 26.37 -10.75
C ASP A 295 -19.55 26.46 -10.64
N ILE A 296 -19.02 25.89 -9.54
CA ILE A 296 -17.58 25.86 -9.27
C ILE A 296 -16.84 24.77 -10.06
N THR A 297 -17.55 23.87 -10.75
CA THR A 297 -16.94 22.83 -11.60
C THR A 297 -16.46 23.40 -12.94
N SER A 298 -16.89 24.59 -13.31
CA SER A 298 -16.44 25.30 -14.51
C SER A 298 -15.09 26.02 -14.31
N GLU A 299 -14.64 26.17 -13.07
CA GLU A 299 -13.38 26.84 -12.73
C GLU A 299 -12.17 25.93 -12.99
N ILE A 300 -11.07 26.52 -13.46
CA ILE A 300 -9.76 25.87 -13.54
C ILE A 300 -8.94 26.35 -12.37
N TYR A 301 -8.62 25.44 -11.46
CA TYR A 301 -7.77 25.71 -10.32
C TYR A 301 -6.31 25.47 -10.70
N LYS A 302 -5.46 26.46 -10.40
CA LYS A 302 -4.03 26.44 -10.75
C LYS A 302 -3.18 26.29 -9.50
N ASN A 303 -2.09 25.50 -9.65
CA ASN A 303 -1.13 25.25 -8.57
C ASN A 303 -1.81 24.80 -7.26
N SER A 304 -2.80 23.94 -7.37
CA SER A 304 -3.50 23.38 -6.21
C SER A 304 -2.52 22.58 -5.35
N LYS A 305 -2.48 22.88 -4.05
CA LYS A 305 -1.53 22.28 -3.10
C LYS A 305 -2.27 21.53 -2.02
N ILE A 306 -1.83 20.32 -1.73
CA ILE A 306 -2.32 19.53 -0.61
C ILE A 306 -1.10 19.04 0.16
N LYS A 307 -1.07 19.29 1.47
CA LYS A 307 -0.02 18.82 2.37
C LYS A 307 -0.65 18.08 3.53
N GLY A 308 -0.01 17.00 3.95
CA GLY A 308 -0.54 16.27 5.08
C GLY A 308 0.46 15.37 5.78
N THR A 309 -0.01 14.82 6.88
CA THR A 309 0.70 13.82 7.66
C THR A 309 -0.11 12.56 7.78
N ILE A 310 0.57 11.44 7.88
CA ILE A 310 0.00 10.10 8.08
C ILE A 310 0.46 9.63 9.46
N ASN A 311 -0.48 9.17 10.28
CA ASN A 311 -0.20 8.51 11.55
C ASN A 311 -1.07 7.26 11.65
N LYS A 312 -0.49 6.11 11.26
CA LYS A 312 -1.21 4.84 11.09
C LYS A 312 -2.35 5.02 10.06
N ASN A 313 -3.59 4.92 10.50
CA ASN A 313 -4.77 5.10 9.65
C ASN A 313 -5.27 6.55 9.55
N LEU A 314 -4.74 7.45 10.38
CA LEU A 314 -5.19 8.84 10.40
C LEU A 314 -4.37 9.69 9.43
N ILE A 315 -5.06 10.45 8.59
CA ILE A 315 -4.51 11.47 7.71
C ILE A 315 -5.02 12.83 8.17
N ASP A 316 -4.10 13.73 8.53
CA ASP A 316 -4.37 15.13 8.73
C ASP A 316 -3.82 15.90 7.53
N PHE A 317 -4.62 16.81 6.95
CA PHE A 317 -4.20 17.53 5.76
C PHE A 317 -4.74 18.96 5.70
N ASN A 318 -4.05 19.79 4.93
CA ASN A 318 -4.56 21.07 4.44
C ASN A 318 -4.56 21.07 2.90
N ALA A 319 -5.39 21.92 2.31
CA ALA A 319 -5.46 22.09 0.88
C ALA A 319 -5.68 23.58 0.53
N ASP A 320 -5.16 24.01 -0.61
CA ASP A 320 -5.37 25.36 -1.15
C ASP A 320 -5.45 25.29 -2.68
N MET A 321 -6.59 25.68 -3.21
CA MET A 321 -6.89 25.64 -4.65
C MET A 321 -7.40 27.02 -5.09
N ASN A 322 -6.70 27.61 -6.06
CA ASN A 322 -6.98 28.96 -6.53
C ASN A 322 -7.39 28.96 -8.01
N ALA A 323 -8.51 29.60 -8.33
CA ALA A 323 -8.98 29.86 -9.67
C ALA A 323 -9.18 31.38 -9.88
N THR A 324 -9.56 31.76 -11.08
CA THR A 324 -9.72 33.19 -11.40
C THR A 324 -10.81 33.86 -10.57
N ARG A 325 -11.92 33.18 -10.32
CA ARG A 325 -13.08 33.73 -9.59
C ARG A 325 -13.33 33.07 -8.25
N SER A 326 -12.60 32.00 -7.94
CA SER A 326 -12.82 31.24 -6.72
C SER A 326 -11.52 30.79 -6.07
N ARG A 327 -11.57 30.64 -4.76
CA ARG A 327 -10.58 29.94 -3.94
C ARG A 327 -11.29 28.94 -3.05
N VAL A 328 -10.75 27.74 -2.95
CA VAL A 328 -11.24 26.69 -2.04
C VAL A 328 -10.05 26.24 -1.19
N TRP A 329 -10.21 26.28 0.14
CA TRP A 329 -9.12 25.84 1.02
C TRP A 329 -9.63 25.07 2.24
N VAL A 330 -8.79 24.16 2.71
CA VAL A 330 -8.98 23.34 3.91
C VAL A 330 -7.82 23.61 4.85
N THR A 331 -8.10 23.99 6.08
CA THR A 331 -7.06 24.29 7.08
C THR A 331 -6.73 23.12 8.00
N SER A 332 -7.66 22.18 8.18
CA SER A 332 -7.53 21.06 9.13
C SER A 332 -8.42 19.89 8.74
N GLY A 333 -8.25 19.36 7.53
CA GLY A 333 -8.96 18.18 7.08
C GLY A 333 -8.46 16.92 7.79
N LYS A 334 -9.37 16.01 8.12
CA LYS A 334 -9.08 14.72 8.74
C LYS A 334 -9.77 13.59 7.98
N TYR A 335 -9.04 12.52 7.76
CA TYR A 335 -9.55 11.28 7.17
C TYR A 335 -9.00 10.08 7.92
N ASP A 336 -9.87 9.17 8.31
CA ASP A 336 -9.51 7.88 8.89
C ASP A 336 -9.68 6.79 7.83
N MET A 337 -8.58 6.20 7.37
CA MET A 337 -8.58 5.17 6.33
C MET A 337 -9.22 3.85 6.78
N ALA A 338 -9.29 3.57 8.09
CA ALA A 338 -9.87 2.33 8.60
C ALA A 338 -11.40 2.40 8.68
N THR A 339 -11.92 3.53 9.17
CA THR A 339 -13.36 3.74 9.37
C THR A 339 -13.99 4.52 8.22
N LYS A 340 -13.17 5.07 7.32
CA LYS A 340 -13.54 6.01 6.25
C LYS A 340 -14.16 7.32 6.78
N ALA A 341 -14.05 7.60 8.07
CA ALA A 341 -14.59 8.80 8.67
C ALA A 341 -13.87 10.05 8.13
N VAL A 342 -14.65 11.07 7.81
CA VAL A 342 -14.17 12.36 7.33
C VAL A 342 -14.62 13.49 8.24
N ASN A 343 -13.74 14.48 8.44
CA ASN A 343 -14.06 15.77 9.03
C ASN A 343 -13.23 16.83 8.32
N VAL A 344 -13.85 17.55 7.39
CA VAL A 344 -13.16 18.47 6.49
C VAL A 344 -13.86 19.82 6.51
N PRO A 345 -13.35 20.78 7.29
CA PRO A 345 -13.81 22.17 7.23
C PRO A 345 -13.23 22.83 5.97
N ILE A 346 -14.11 23.14 5.04
CA ILE A 346 -13.81 23.78 3.77
C ILE A 346 -14.21 25.24 3.85
N LYS A 347 -13.32 26.12 3.50
CA LYS A 347 -13.62 27.53 3.24
C LYS A 347 -13.57 27.77 1.75
N MET A 348 -14.52 28.52 1.24
CA MET A 348 -14.58 28.89 -0.16
C MET A 348 -14.86 30.39 -0.30
N ASN A 349 -14.13 31.05 -1.17
CA ASN A 349 -14.48 32.35 -1.67
C ASN A 349 -14.84 32.22 -3.16
N TYR A 350 -15.98 32.74 -3.54
CA TYR A 350 -16.37 32.85 -4.96
C TYR A 350 -16.72 34.33 -5.25
N GLU A 351 -15.91 34.97 -6.08
CA GLU A 351 -15.96 36.40 -6.33
C GLU A 351 -15.85 37.19 -4.99
N LYS A 352 -16.93 37.69 -4.44
CA LYS A 352 -16.97 38.45 -3.18
C LYS A 352 -17.79 37.73 -2.09
N THR A 353 -18.03 36.43 -2.25
CA THR A 353 -18.90 35.64 -1.36
C THR A 353 -18.07 34.59 -0.63
N ASP A 354 -18.00 34.68 0.68
CA ASP A 354 -17.38 33.69 1.53
C ASP A 354 -18.41 32.64 1.96
N ILE A 355 -18.02 31.39 1.93
CA ILE A 355 -18.87 30.24 2.27
C ILE A 355 -18.03 29.27 3.09
N ASP A 356 -18.51 28.95 4.29
CA ASP A 356 -17.96 27.89 5.14
C ASP A 356 -18.80 26.63 4.98
N ILE A 357 -18.16 25.50 4.70
CA ILE A 357 -18.79 24.19 4.54
C ILE A 357 -18.02 23.19 5.37
N THR A 358 -18.71 22.39 6.16
CA THR A 358 -18.08 21.28 6.87
C THR A 358 -18.59 19.95 6.31
N VAL A 359 -17.66 19.08 5.90
CA VAL A 359 -17.94 17.72 5.46
C VAL A 359 -17.67 16.77 6.62
N THR A 360 -18.68 15.99 7.01
CA THR A 360 -18.60 14.98 8.07
C THR A 360 -19.16 13.64 7.58
N GLY A 361 -19.24 12.64 8.45
CA GLY A 361 -19.71 11.29 8.11
C GLY A 361 -18.59 10.40 7.59
N THR A 362 -18.82 9.67 6.51
CA THR A 362 -17.81 8.81 5.88
C THR A 362 -17.59 9.22 4.42
N SER A 363 -16.47 8.83 3.83
CA SER A 363 -16.20 9.11 2.41
C SER A 363 -17.24 8.50 1.47
N ASP A 364 -17.89 7.41 1.88
CA ASP A 364 -18.95 6.75 1.10
C ASP A 364 -20.34 7.39 1.33
N ASN A 365 -20.54 8.09 2.44
CA ASN A 365 -21.78 8.79 2.79
C ASN A 365 -21.47 10.12 3.50
N PRO A 366 -20.95 11.11 2.76
CA PRO A 366 -20.61 12.41 3.31
C PRO A 366 -21.85 13.23 3.65
N LYS A 367 -21.76 13.98 4.75
CA LYS A 367 -22.77 14.94 5.17
C LYS A 367 -22.19 16.35 5.07
N TYR A 368 -22.95 17.28 4.52
CA TYR A 368 -22.53 18.67 4.30
C TYR A 368 -23.30 19.62 5.18
N THR A 369 -22.61 20.49 5.90
CA THR A 369 -23.21 21.56 6.70
C THR A 369 -22.67 22.90 6.22
N ILE A 370 -23.54 23.84 5.88
CA ILE A 370 -23.17 25.18 5.45
C ILE A 370 -23.22 26.13 6.67
N GLY A 371 -22.21 26.98 6.78
CA GLY A 371 -22.08 27.92 7.89
C GLY A 371 -23.27 28.90 7.98
N SER A 372 -23.72 29.16 9.21
CA SER A 372 -24.88 30.00 9.51
C SER A 372 -24.74 31.45 9.01
N ASP A 373 -23.54 31.98 8.95
CA ASP A 373 -23.30 33.37 8.56
C ASP A 373 -23.58 33.62 7.07
N TYR A 374 -23.26 32.64 6.20
CA TYR A 374 -23.67 32.70 4.81
C TYR A 374 -25.19 32.66 4.65
N LEU A 375 -25.86 31.76 5.37
CA LEU A 375 -27.32 31.61 5.31
C LEU A 375 -28.03 32.86 5.83
N LYS A 376 -27.55 33.45 6.93
CA LYS A 376 -28.05 34.72 7.44
C LYS A 376 -27.88 35.87 6.44
N GLY A 377 -26.69 35.96 5.84
CA GLY A 377 -26.40 37.00 4.83
C GLY A 377 -27.27 36.87 3.57
N LYS A 378 -27.56 35.62 3.13
CA LYS A 378 -28.47 35.37 1.99
C LYS A 378 -29.90 35.74 2.35
N ALA A 379 -30.38 35.32 3.51
CA ALA A 379 -31.73 35.62 3.99
C ALA A 379 -31.97 37.13 4.13
N VAL A 380 -30.98 37.87 4.65
CA VAL A 380 -31.05 39.32 4.74
C VAL A 380 -31.10 39.97 3.36
N LYS A 381 -30.27 39.54 2.42
CA LYS A 381 -30.30 40.07 1.03
C LYS A 381 -31.60 39.79 0.29
N GLU A 382 -32.19 38.63 0.46
CA GLU A 382 -33.49 38.28 -0.15
C GLU A 382 -34.62 39.08 0.50
N LEU A 383 -34.58 39.26 1.81
CA LEU A 383 -35.49 40.13 2.51
C LEU A 383 -35.38 41.58 2.05
N ASP A 384 -34.18 42.13 1.88
CA ASP A 384 -33.95 43.47 1.35
C ASP A 384 -34.54 43.59 -0.05
N ARG A 385 -34.33 42.62 -0.95
CA ARG A 385 -34.93 42.61 -2.30
C ARG A 385 -36.46 42.57 -2.26
N PHE A 386 -37.03 41.76 -1.36
CA PHE A 386 -38.47 41.68 -1.16
C PHE A 386 -39.04 42.99 -0.65
N LEU A 387 -38.36 43.60 0.32
CA LEU A 387 -38.76 44.91 0.85
C LEU A 387 -38.64 46.03 -0.17
N ASP A 388 -37.55 46.00 -0.99
CA ASP A 388 -37.39 46.96 -2.10
C ASP A 388 -38.48 46.80 -3.19
N LYS A 389 -38.90 45.57 -3.44
CA LYS A 389 -39.98 45.30 -4.37
C LYS A 389 -41.37 45.72 -3.83
N LYS A 390 -41.57 45.58 -2.51
CA LYS A 390 -42.83 45.87 -1.83
C LYS A 390 -43.01 47.36 -1.49
N PHE A 391 -41.91 48.05 -1.14
CA PHE A 391 -41.94 49.43 -0.67
C PHE A 391 -41.24 50.47 -1.60
N GLY A 392 -40.74 49.99 -2.75
CA GLY A 392 -39.95 50.78 -3.67
C GLY A 392 -38.52 51.03 -3.22
N LYS A 393 -37.63 51.46 -4.14
CA LYS A 393 -36.29 51.93 -3.78
C LYS A 393 -36.44 53.25 -3.05
N ASP A 394 -35.69 53.43 -1.95
CA ASP A 394 -35.69 54.66 -1.16
C ASP A 394 -35.40 55.85 -2.06
N ASN A 395 -36.39 56.74 -2.27
CA ASN A 395 -36.17 58.10 -2.70
C ASN A 395 -35.87 58.88 -1.40
N GLU A 396 -34.83 59.68 -1.41
CA GLU A 396 -34.26 60.39 -0.25
C GLU A 396 -35.23 61.36 0.47
N ASN A 397 -36.51 61.37 0.19
CA ASN A 397 -37.49 62.23 0.84
C ASN A 397 -38.73 61.43 1.33
N GLY A 398 -38.76 61.08 2.61
CA GLY A 398 -40.00 60.99 3.39
C GLY A 398 -40.50 59.57 3.75
N THR A 399 -40.97 59.42 4.98
CA THR A 399 -41.96 58.55 5.62
C THR A 399 -41.97 57.00 5.35
N THR A 400 -41.37 56.46 4.35
CA THR A 400 -41.31 55.00 4.05
C THR A 400 -40.08 54.31 4.72
N GLY A 401 -39.11 55.06 5.18
CA GLY A 401 -37.91 54.54 5.80
C GLY A 401 -38.11 53.79 7.12
N ASP A 402 -39.02 54.28 7.99
CA ASP A 402 -39.23 53.71 9.33
C ASP A 402 -40.09 52.42 9.26
N ALA A 403 -41.16 52.41 8.42
CA ALA A 403 -41.96 51.21 8.22
C ALA A 403 -41.14 50.06 7.57
N LYS A 404 -40.17 50.39 6.70
CA LYS A 404 -39.25 49.44 6.09
C LYS A 404 -38.20 48.92 7.10
N LYS A 405 -37.74 49.79 8.01
CA LYS A 405 -36.82 49.39 9.10
C LYS A 405 -37.48 48.46 10.11
N ASP A 406 -38.74 48.71 10.50
CA ASP A 406 -39.48 47.90 11.45
C ASP A 406 -39.88 46.56 10.84
N ALA A 407 -40.37 46.53 9.62
CA ALA A 407 -40.64 45.28 8.87
C ALA A 407 -39.38 44.44 8.71
N LYS A 408 -38.22 45.04 8.48
CA LYS A 408 -36.92 44.38 8.38
C LYS A 408 -36.50 43.77 9.73
N LYS A 409 -36.66 44.49 10.84
CA LYS A 409 -36.38 44.01 12.21
C LYS A 409 -37.24 42.79 12.60
N ASP A 410 -38.53 42.83 12.32
CA ASP A 410 -39.46 41.76 12.68
C ASP A 410 -39.26 40.53 11.80
N ALA A 411 -38.98 40.69 10.53
CA ALA A 411 -38.68 39.59 9.64
C ALA A 411 -37.33 38.92 9.95
N ILE A 412 -36.30 39.68 10.32
CA ILE A 412 -35.01 39.14 10.82
C ILE A 412 -35.20 38.34 12.11
N LYS A 413 -35.99 38.85 13.05
CA LYS A 413 -36.31 38.14 14.28
C LYS A 413 -37.10 36.82 14.02
N GLY A 414 -38.03 36.84 13.05
CA GLY A 414 -38.77 35.64 12.64
C GLY A 414 -37.91 34.59 11.99
N LEU A 415 -36.98 34.99 11.10
CA LEU A 415 -36.01 34.11 10.45
C LEU A 415 -35.00 33.48 11.42
N ILE A 416 -34.49 34.26 12.39
CA ILE A 416 -33.62 33.75 13.44
C ILE A 416 -34.32 32.72 14.33
N LYS A 417 -35.63 32.93 14.63
CA LYS A 417 -36.44 31.98 15.42
C LYS A 417 -36.80 30.69 14.69
N GLY A 418 -36.79 30.71 13.37
CA GLY A 418 -37.07 29.53 12.52
C GLY A 418 -35.85 28.72 12.10
N LEU A 419 -34.62 29.20 12.40
CA LEU A 419 -33.35 28.55 12.08
C LEU A 419 -32.69 27.87 13.28
N PHE A 420 -33.25 28.04 14.47
CA PHE A 420 -32.87 27.39 15.74
C PHE A 420 -34.14 26.82 16.40
#